data_814441447a367e5d03b2188d1a944728
#
_entry.id   814441447a367e5d03b2188d1a944728
#
_cell.length_a   1.000
_cell.length_b   1.000
_cell.length_c   1.000
_cell.angle_alpha   90.00
_cell.angle_beta   90.00
_cell.angle_gamma   90.00
#
_symmetry.space_group_name_H-M   'P 1'
#
loop_
_entity.id
_entity.type
_entity.pdbx_description
1 polymer ?
#
loop_
_entity_poly.entity_id
_entity_poly.type
_entity_poly.pdbx_seq_one_letter_code
_entity_poly.pdbx_strand_id
1 'polypeptide(L)'
;QGDFLGVRIDPAQPERKPLPRVDLRLRFVPLGPVTVFGASNFPLAFSVAGGDTASALAAGCPVIVKAHSAHPGTSELVGRAVQKAVAQCGLPEGTFSLLFDSGRDIGQGLVKDHRIKAVGFTGSRGGGTALMRLAAARREPIPVYAEMSSINPVLLFPHALRNRAAAIGKAFAGSLALGAGQFCTNPGLVLAVDSPDLDAFIEATAAALADTPAATMLTPGIHKAYQSAVDKAAGHAAVKTLARGGEAKGPTQGQAALFSTTAEAFRTHPELQEEIFGAASLIVRCPDLATMRARVEEMEGQLTAALHIDEADHADARTFLPALERRTGRILVNGFGTGVEVGHAMVHGGPYPSTADGRSTSVGSLAIDRFLRPVSYQDVPEGLLPDALKNENPLGLNRRLDGKLTLA
;
A
#
# COMPACT_ATOMS: atom_id res chain seq x y z
N GLN A 1 -14.47 11.22 -13.25
CA GLN A 1 -14.71 9.94 -13.95
C GLN A 1 -14.30 9.98 -15.44
N GLY A 2 -14.66 11.06 -16.18
CA GLY A 2 -14.43 11.12 -17.61
C GLY A 2 -13.00 10.83 -18.05
N ASP A 3 -12.01 11.37 -17.35
CA ASP A 3 -10.59 11.18 -17.68
C ASP A 3 -10.14 9.70 -17.54
N PHE A 4 -10.78 8.92 -16.68
CA PHE A 4 -10.48 7.51 -16.46
C PHE A 4 -11.17 6.55 -17.44
N LEU A 5 -12.11 7.04 -18.26
CA LEU A 5 -12.65 6.24 -19.34
C LEU A 5 -11.62 5.95 -20.44
N GLY A 6 -10.52 6.69 -20.46
CA GLY A 6 -9.35 6.42 -21.28
C GLY A 6 -9.65 6.39 -22.79
N VAL A 7 -10.60 7.20 -23.25
CA VAL A 7 -11.12 7.17 -24.63
C VAL A 7 -10.02 7.40 -25.64
N ARG A 8 -9.91 6.45 -26.58
CA ARG A 8 -8.99 6.52 -27.74
C ARG A 8 -9.78 6.22 -29.01
N ILE A 9 -9.54 6.99 -30.04
CA ILE A 9 -10.18 6.84 -31.36
C ILE A 9 -9.09 6.93 -32.41
N ASP A 10 -8.93 5.87 -33.17
CA ASP A 10 -8.09 5.78 -34.34
C ASP A 10 -9.03 5.65 -35.57
N PRO A 11 -9.39 6.75 -36.28
CA PRO A 11 -10.34 6.71 -37.38
C PRO A 11 -9.88 5.81 -38.52
N ALA A 12 -10.81 5.29 -39.30
CA ALA A 12 -10.51 4.50 -40.48
C ALA A 12 -9.64 5.30 -41.47
N GLN A 13 -8.70 4.60 -42.09
CA GLN A 13 -7.87 5.14 -43.18
C GLN A 13 -7.90 4.16 -44.36
N PRO A 14 -8.94 4.19 -45.19
CA PRO A 14 -9.13 3.22 -46.29
C PRO A 14 -8.03 3.30 -47.34
N GLU A 15 -7.43 4.48 -47.54
CA GLU A 15 -6.38 4.72 -48.55
C GLU A 15 -4.95 4.44 -48.03
N ARG A 16 -4.78 4.05 -46.76
CA ARG A 16 -3.46 3.78 -46.20
C ARG A 16 -2.79 2.59 -46.90
N LYS A 17 -1.51 2.71 -47.24
CA LYS A 17 -0.70 1.63 -47.79
C LYS A 17 0.24 1.05 -46.74
N PRO A 18 0.64 -0.25 -46.77
CA PRO A 18 0.24 -1.26 -47.75
C PRO A 18 -1.17 -1.84 -47.51
N LEU A 19 -1.73 -1.62 -46.32
CA LEU A 19 -3.07 -2.10 -45.93
C LEU A 19 -3.91 -0.96 -45.36
N PRO A 20 -5.22 -0.89 -45.65
CA PRO A 20 -6.14 0.02 -45.00
C PRO A 20 -6.12 -0.12 -43.49
N ARG A 21 -6.44 0.94 -42.78
CA ARG A 21 -6.73 0.88 -41.35
C ARG A 21 -8.24 0.95 -41.14
N VAL A 22 -8.74 0.03 -40.31
CA VAL A 22 -10.14 0.00 -39.87
C VAL A 22 -10.38 1.08 -38.80
N ASP A 23 -11.64 1.43 -38.50
CA ASP A 23 -11.98 2.28 -37.36
C ASP A 23 -11.79 1.50 -36.06
N LEU A 24 -10.99 2.03 -35.13
CA LEU A 24 -10.73 1.46 -33.84
C LEU A 24 -11.02 2.46 -32.72
N ARG A 25 -11.85 2.08 -31.80
CA ARG A 25 -12.19 2.90 -30.60
C ARG A 25 -12.01 2.09 -29.35
N LEU A 26 -11.53 2.72 -28.28
CA LEU A 26 -11.31 2.08 -26.99
C LEU A 26 -11.87 2.94 -25.88
N ARG A 27 -12.49 2.30 -24.91
CA ARG A 27 -12.76 2.87 -23.58
C ARG A 27 -12.51 1.85 -22.49
N PHE A 28 -12.32 2.34 -21.26
CA PHE A 28 -12.36 1.48 -20.08
C PHE A 28 -13.80 1.29 -19.60
N VAL A 29 -14.09 0.11 -19.10
CA VAL A 29 -15.38 -0.28 -18.50
C VAL A 29 -15.15 -0.91 -17.13
N PRO A 30 -16.15 -0.82 -16.21
CA PRO A 30 -16.05 -1.48 -14.89
C PRO A 30 -15.89 -2.99 -15.00
N LEU A 31 -15.14 -3.57 -14.06
CA LEU A 31 -14.96 -5.04 -14.00
C LEU A 31 -16.27 -5.77 -13.64
N GLY A 32 -17.12 -5.15 -12.83
CA GLY A 32 -18.32 -5.74 -12.23
C GLY A 32 -18.27 -5.71 -10.70
N PRO A 33 -19.07 -6.51 -9.98
CA PRO A 33 -19.11 -6.49 -8.51
C PRO A 33 -17.74 -6.78 -7.87
N VAL A 34 -17.37 -5.94 -6.90
CA VAL A 34 -16.09 -6.01 -6.16
C VAL A 34 -16.38 -6.35 -4.71
N THR A 35 -15.62 -7.26 -4.12
CA THR A 35 -15.61 -7.43 -2.66
C THR A 35 -14.41 -6.71 -2.04
N VAL A 36 -14.65 -6.00 -0.92
CA VAL A 36 -13.64 -5.23 -0.19
C VAL A 36 -13.52 -5.76 1.23
N PHE A 37 -12.29 -6.00 1.66
CA PHE A 37 -11.95 -6.39 3.02
C PHE A 37 -11.29 -5.21 3.73
N GLY A 38 -11.98 -4.63 4.71
CA GLY A 38 -11.48 -3.48 5.44
C GLY A 38 -10.27 -3.82 6.33
N ALA A 39 -9.36 -2.87 6.48
CA ALA A 39 -8.22 -2.94 7.39
C ALA A 39 -8.64 -2.78 8.85
N SER A 40 -7.86 -3.35 9.77
CA SER A 40 -8.10 -3.21 11.22
C SER A 40 -7.69 -1.84 11.76
N ASN A 41 -6.59 -1.28 11.24
CA ASN A 41 -5.89 -0.14 11.81
C ASN A 41 -6.38 1.23 11.30
N PHE A 42 -7.15 1.26 10.21
CA PHE A 42 -7.72 2.49 9.64
C PHE A 42 -9.21 2.32 9.35
N PRO A 43 -10.07 2.40 10.38
CA PRO A 43 -11.50 2.08 10.24
C PRO A 43 -12.29 3.04 9.34
N LEU A 44 -11.75 4.22 9.03
CA LEU A 44 -12.34 5.19 8.10
C LEU A 44 -11.63 5.17 6.74
N ALA A 45 -10.29 5.35 6.71
CA ALA A 45 -9.54 5.53 5.47
C ALA A 45 -9.38 4.25 4.63
N PHE A 46 -9.27 3.07 5.26
CA PHE A 46 -9.04 1.79 4.59
C PHE A 46 -10.05 0.71 5.02
N SER A 47 -11.32 1.09 5.18
CA SER A 47 -12.38 0.17 5.53
C SER A 47 -13.65 0.46 4.70
N VAL A 48 -14.84 0.51 5.31
CA VAL A 48 -16.15 0.47 4.66
C VAL A 48 -16.31 1.51 3.54
N ALA A 49 -15.95 2.76 3.75
CA ALA A 49 -15.95 3.84 2.76
C ALA A 49 -14.53 4.28 2.37
N GLY A 50 -13.54 3.42 2.58
CA GLY A 50 -12.15 3.72 2.30
C GLY A 50 -11.79 3.68 0.82
N GLY A 51 -10.46 3.79 0.55
CA GLY A 51 -9.93 3.94 -0.80
C GLY A 51 -10.40 2.87 -1.79
N ASP A 52 -10.44 1.59 -1.39
CA ASP A 52 -10.88 0.49 -2.27
C ASP A 52 -12.36 0.61 -2.63
N THR A 53 -13.24 0.89 -1.64
CA THR A 53 -14.66 1.12 -1.88
C THR A 53 -14.91 2.35 -2.75
N ALA A 54 -14.24 3.46 -2.44
CA ALA A 54 -14.41 4.70 -3.17
C ALA A 54 -13.96 4.57 -4.63
N SER A 55 -12.80 3.94 -4.89
CA SER A 55 -12.28 3.75 -6.24
C SER A 55 -13.10 2.73 -7.06
N ALA A 56 -13.59 1.67 -6.42
CA ALA A 56 -14.48 0.71 -7.09
C ALA A 56 -15.83 1.34 -7.48
N LEU A 57 -16.46 2.11 -6.58
CA LEU A 57 -17.68 2.85 -6.89
C LEU A 57 -17.42 3.92 -7.97
N ALA A 58 -16.31 4.63 -7.91
CA ALA A 58 -15.92 5.61 -8.94
C ALA A 58 -15.73 4.96 -10.32
N ALA A 59 -15.24 3.72 -10.37
CA ALA A 59 -15.15 2.92 -11.59
C ALA A 59 -16.52 2.45 -12.12
N GLY A 60 -17.58 2.54 -11.31
CA GLY A 60 -18.92 2.04 -11.64
C GLY A 60 -19.16 0.59 -11.23
N CYS A 61 -18.35 0.05 -10.32
CA CYS A 61 -18.50 -1.31 -9.79
C CYS A 61 -19.40 -1.29 -8.54
N PRO A 62 -20.41 -2.17 -8.43
CA PRO A 62 -21.08 -2.44 -7.15
C PRO A 62 -20.08 -3.04 -6.15
N VAL A 63 -20.22 -2.67 -4.87
CA VAL A 63 -19.27 -3.06 -3.83
C VAL A 63 -19.97 -3.82 -2.71
N ILE A 64 -19.38 -4.96 -2.33
CA ILE A 64 -19.76 -5.71 -1.14
C ILE A 64 -18.60 -5.67 -0.17
N VAL A 65 -18.76 -4.94 0.95
CA VAL A 65 -17.72 -4.85 1.98
C VAL A 65 -17.90 -5.93 3.03
N LYS A 66 -16.85 -6.67 3.30
CA LYS A 66 -16.73 -7.51 4.50
C LYS A 66 -16.13 -6.66 5.61
N ALA A 67 -16.93 -6.29 6.61
CA ALA A 67 -16.50 -5.48 7.74
C ALA A 67 -15.38 -6.16 8.54
N HIS A 68 -14.47 -5.37 9.10
CA HIS A 68 -13.43 -5.90 9.98
C HIS A 68 -13.96 -6.07 11.41
N SER A 69 -13.66 -7.21 12.03
CA SER A 69 -14.14 -7.56 13.38
C SER A 69 -13.57 -6.67 14.51
N ALA A 70 -12.48 -5.93 14.25
CA ALA A 70 -11.88 -5.01 15.23
C ALA A 70 -12.71 -3.73 15.46
N HIS A 71 -13.58 -3.35 14.54
CA HIS A 71 -14.37 -2.10 14.62
C HIS A 71 -15.78 -2.24 13.99
N PRO A 72 -16.59 -3.20 14.45
CA PRO A 72 -17.91 -3.48 13.83
C PRO A 72 -18.86 -2.28 13.95
N GLY A 73 -18.88 -1.57 15.08
CA GLY A 73 -19.74 -0.39 15.26
C GLY A 73 -19.39 0.76 14.30
N THR A 74 -18.11 1.08 14.12
CA THR A 74 -17.68 2.06 13.12
C THR A 74 -18.09 1.62 11.72
N SER A 75 -17.91 0.34 11.39
CA SER A 75 -18.30 -0.22 10.10
C SER A 75 -19.79 -0.07 9.84
N GLU A 76 -20.62 -0.32 10.84
CA GLU A 76 -22.08 -0.17 10.71
C GLU A 76 -22.50 1.28 10.48
N LEU A 77 -21.97 2.22 11.28
CA LEU A 77 -22.29 3.65 11.13
C LEU A 77 -21.89 4.19 9.74
N VAL A 78 -20.67 3.84 9.28
CA VAL A 78 -20.20 4.25 7.95
C VAL A 78 -21.02 3.56 6.84
N GLY A 79 -21.32 2.28 6.99
CA GLY A 79 -22.15 1.53 6.03
C GLY A 79 -23.54 2.14 5.84
N ARG A 80 -24.20 2.53 6.95
CA ARG A 80 -25.49 3.25 6.91
C ARG A 80 -25.37 4.59 6.19
N ALA A 81 -24.27 5.32 6.38
CA ALA A 81 -24.03 6.59 5.68
C ALA A 81 -23.89 6.38 4.18
N VAL A 82 -23.14 5.33 3.75
CA VAL A 82 -23.00 5.00 2.32
C VAL A 82 -24.34 4.56 1.72
N GLN A 83 -25.11 3.70 2.39
CA GLN A 83 -26.43 3.28 1.94
C GLN A 83 -27.39 4.47 1.77
N LYS A 84 -27.36 5.41 2.74
CA LYS A 84 -28.15 6.65 2.63
C LYS A 84 -27.74 7.48 1.41
N ALA A 85 -26.42 7.61 1.14
CA ALA A 85 -25.93 8.32 -0.04
C ALA A 85 -26.36 7.63 -1.35
N VAL A 86 -26.29 6.30 -1.42
CA VAL A 86 -26.77 5.51 -2.56
C VAL A 86 -28.25 5.82 -2.85
N ALA A 87 -29.10 5.79 -1.82
CA ALA A 87 -30.52 6.12 -1.95
C ALA A 87 -30.74 7.57 -2.37
N GLN A 88 -30.05 8.53 -1.78
CA GLN A 88 -30.16 9.96 -2.12
C GLN A 88 -29.73 10.27 -3.56
N CYS A 89 -28.76 9.51 -4.10
CA CYS A 89 -28.32 9.63 -5.48
C CYS A 89 -29.21 8.87 -6.48
N GLY A 90 -30.27 8.21 -6.03
CA GLY A 90 -31.18 7.41 -6.89
C GLY A 90 -30.48 6.20 -7.52
N LEU A 91 -29.39 5.70 -6.91
CA LEU A 91 -28.67 4.53 -7.41
C LEU A 91 -29.38 3.23 -6.99
N PRO A 92 -29.21 2.12 -7.73
CA PRO A 92 -29.77 0.82 -7.36
C PRO A 92 -29.35 0.38 -5.96
N GLU A 93 -30.24 -0.28 -5.21
CA GLU A 93 -29.99 -0.76 -3.84
C GLU A 93 -28.73 -1.66 -3.76
N GLY A 94 -28.51 -2.51 -4.76
CA GLY A 94 -27.33 -3.38 -4.86
C GLY A 94 -26.00 -2.68 -5.15
N THR A 95 -25.96 -1.35 -5.24
CA THR A 95 -24.72 -0.59 -5.48
C THR A 95 -23.73 -0.77 -4.32
N PHE A 96 -24.21 -0.88 -3.08
CA PHE A 96 -23.38 -1.08 -1.90
C PHE A 96 -24.04 -2.03 -0.91
N SER A 97 -23.26 -2.98 -0.40
CA SER A 97 -23.65 -3.92 0.64
C SER A 97 -22.56 -4.05 1.70
N LEU A 98 -22.99 -4.29 2.96
CA LEU A 98 -22.08 -4.50 4.10
C LEU A 98 -22.42 -5.81 4.78
N LEU A 99 -21.43 -6.69 4.95
CA LEU A 99 -21.54 -7.97 5.63
C LEU A 99 -20.59 -8.05 6.83
N PHE A 100 -21.05 -8.74 7.86
CA PHE A 100 -20.28 -8.98 9.08
C PHE A 100 -19.96 -10.46 9.22
N ASP A 101 -18.76 -10.77 9.73
CA ASP A 101 -18.30 -12.12 9.98
C ASP A 101 -17.29 -12.10 11.14
N SER A 102 -17.48 -12.97 12.10
CA SER A 102 -16.49 -13.23 13.17
C SER A 102 -15.41 -14.25 12.76
N GLY A 103 -15.62 -14.95 11.64
CA GLY A 103 -14.76 -15.99 11.10
C GLY A 103 -14.17 -15.64 9.75
N ARG A 104 -14.16 -16.64 8.86
CA ARG A 104 -13.62 -16.52 7.50
C ARG A 104 -14.60 -16.96 6.41
N ASP A 105 -15.75 -17.52 6.78
CA ASP A 105 -16.66 -18.19 5.86
C ASP A 105 -17.32 -17.23 4.88
N ILE A 106 -17.83 -16.09 5.37
CA ILE A 106 -18.41 -15.05 4.52
C ILE A 106 -17.35 -14.49 3.57
N GLY A 107 -16.17 -14.14 4.10
CA GLY A 107 -15.09 -13.61 3.28
C GLY A 107 -14.64 -14.60 2.19
N GLN A 108 -14.45 -15.86 2.51
CA GLN A 108 -14.11 -16.90 1.53
C GLN A 108 -15.26 -17.16 0.55
N GLY A 109 -16.52 -17.15 1.03
CA GLY A 109 -17.71 -17.28 0.21
C GLY A 109 -17.81 -16.18 -0.84
N LEU A 110 -17.55 -14.92 -0.46
CA LEU A 110 -17.51 -13.78 -1.38
C LEU A 110 -16.46 -13.98 -2.47
N VAL A 111 -15.22 -14.34 -2.11
CA VAL A 111 -14.14 -14.55 -3.10
C VAL A 111 -14.46 -15.71 -4.05
N LYS A 112 -15.14 -16.74 -3.58
CA LYS A 112 -15.53 -17.90 -4.39
C LYS A 112 -16.76 -17.66 -5.28
N ASP A 113 -17.59 -16.67 -4.96
CA ASP A 113 -18.82 -16.39 -5.71
C ASP A 113 -18.51 -15.93 -7.13
N HIS A 114 -19.10 -16.58 -8.12
CA HIS A 114 -18.83 -16.34 -9.56
C HIS A 114 -19.21 -14.93 -10.04
N ARG A 115 -20.10 -14.24 -9.32
CA ARG A 115 -20.53 -12.87 -9.62
C ARG A 115 -19.49 -11.84 -9.26
N ILE A 116 -18.62 -12.10 -8.27
CA ILE A 116 -17.53 -11.19 -7.87
C ILE A 116 -16.45 -11.20 -8.95
N LYS A 117 -16.00 -10.01 -9.34
CA LYS A 117 -15.02 -9.78 -10.43
C LYS A 117 -13.68 -9.22 -9.99
N ALA A 118 -13.58 -8.73 -8.77
CA ALA A 118 -12.32 -8.32 -8.16
C ALA A 118 -12.39 -8.33 -6.63
N VAL A 119 -11.23 -8.36 -5.99
CA VAL A 119 -11.07 -8.28 -4.53
C VAL A 119 -10.15 -7.11 -4.19
N GLY A 120 -10.58 -6.22 -3.29
CA GLY A 120 -9.74 -5.26 -2.59
C GLY A 120 -9.47 -5.77 -1.16
N PHE A 121 -8.22 -5.77 -0.74
CA PHE A 121 -7.82 -6.26 0.58
C PHE A 121 -6.68 -5.42 1.15
N THR A 122 -6.76 -5.08 2.43
CA THR A 122 -5.65 -4.51 3.21
C THR A 122 -5.50 -5.30 4.49
N GLY A 123 -4.30 -5.86 4.73
CA GLY A 123 -4.05 -6.67 5.92
C GLY A 123 -2.77 -7.49 5.87
N SER A 124 -2.69 -8.57 6.64
CA SER A 124 -1.49 -9.40 6.72
C SER A 124 -1.16 -10.12 5.41
N ARG A 125 0.14 -10.39 5.17
CA ARG A 125 0.64 -11.20 4.05
C ARG A 125 -0.06 -12.56 3.97
N GLY A 126 -0.25 -13.24 5.11
CA GLY A 126 -0.94 -14.52 5.16
C GLY A 126 -2.40 -14.43 4.72
N GLY A 127 -3.11 -13.37 5.11
CA GLY A 127 -4.49 -13.12 4.69
C GLY A 127 -4.59 -12.83 3.19
N GLY A 128 -3.78 -11.90 2.68
CA GLY A 128 -3.77 -11.54 1.26
C GLY A 128 -3.42 -12.73 0.36
N THR A 129 -2.36 -13.48 0.67
CA THR A 129 -1.96 -14.65 -0.12
C THR A 129 -3.00 -15.78 -0.07
N ALA A 130 -3.74 -15.95 1.03
CA ALA A 130 -4.84 -16.90 1.09
C ALA A 130 -5.99 -16.52 0.13
N LEU A 131 -6.37 -15.23 0.09
CA LEU A 131 -7.40 -14.73 -0.84
C LEU A 131 -6.93 -14.84 -2.31
N MET A 132 -5.65 -14.53 -2.59
CA MET A 132 -5.06 -14.72 -3.93
C MET A 132 -5.17 -16.19 -4.41
N ARG A 133 -4.85 -17.14 -3.53
CA ARG A 133 -4.98 -18.58 -3.86
C ARG A 133 -6.44 -18.96 -4.13
N LEU A 134 -7.38 -18.49 -3.32
CA LEU A 134 -8.81 -18.75 -3.53
C LEU A 134 -9.30 -18.15 -4.86
N ALA A 135 -8.91 -16.94 -5.17
CA ALA A 135 -9.29 -16.27 -6.42
C ALA A 135 -8.70 -16.93 -7.65
N ALA A 136 -7.43 -17.39 -7.58
CA ALA A 136 -6.76 -18.12 -8.66
C ALA A 136 -7.33 -19.52 -8.89
N ALA A 137 -7.86 -20.16 -7.87
CA ALA A 137 -8.45 -21.52 -7.95
C ALA A 137 -9.88 -21.54 -8.53
N ARG A 138 -10.49 -20.38 -8.81
CA ARG A 138 -11.82 -20.30 -9.41
C ARG A 138 -11.81 -20.80 -10.87
N ARG A 139 -12.96 -21.26 -11.35
CA ARG A 139 -13.13 -21.55 -12.79
C ARG A 139 -12.84 -20.33 -13.67
N GLU A 140 -13.23 -19.14 -13.21
CA GLU A 140 -12.90 -17.83 -13.78
C GLU A 140 -12.07 -17.08 -12.74
N PRO A 141 -10.71 -17.10 -12.83
CA PRO A 141 -9.84 -16.36 -11.91
C PRO A 141 -10.13 -14.85 -11.95
N ILE A 142 -9.97 -14.20 -10.80
CA ILE A 142 -10.19 -12.75 -10.67
C ILE A 142 -8.98 -12.07 -10.04
N PRO A 143 -8.75 -10.79 -10.33
CA PRO A 143 -7.69 -10.02 -9.70
C PRO A 143 -7.96 -9.83 -8.20
N VAL A 144 -6.88 -9.89 -7.42
CA VAL A 144 -6.87 -9.56 -6.00
C VAL A 144 -5.87 -8.41 -5.81
N TYR A 145 -6.37 -7.25 -5.46
CA TYR A 145 -5.58 -6.08 -5.12
C TYR A 145 -5.38 -6.06 -3.60
N ALA A 146 -4.34 -6.77 -3.17
CA ALA A 146 -4.02 -6.91 -1.76
C ALA A 146 -2.82 -6.03 -1.40
N GLU A 147 -2.99 -5.14 -0.42
CA GLU A 147 -1.90 -4.51 0.30
C GLU A 147 -1.58 -5.35 1.54
N MET A 148 -0.30 -5.68 1.70
CA MET A 148 0.16 -6.66 2.66
C MET A 148 1.33 -6.10 3.51
N SER A 149 2.23 -6.98 3.95
CA SER A 149 3.33 -6.61 4.86
C SER A 149 4.44 -5.81 4.19
N SER A 150 4.99 -4.83 4.91
CA SER A 150 6.15 -4.03 4.51
C SER A 150 6.98 -3.64 5.74
N ILE A 151 8.31 -3.61 5.61
CA ILE A 151 9.22 -3.17 6.68
C ILE A 151 9.73 -1.74 6.48
N ASN A 152 9.40 -1.12 5.36
CA ASN A 152 9.57 0.31 5.05
C ASN A 152 10.96 0.86 5.41
N PRO A 153 11.99 0.51 4.67
CA PRO A 153 13.37 0.84 5.02
C PRO A 153 13.61 2.36 5.10
N VAL A 154 14.37 2.75 6.13
CA VAL A 154 14.92 4.09 6.30
C VAL A 154 16.41 4.01 6.06
N LEU A 155 16.91 4.73 5.07
CA LEU A 155 18.32 4.80 4.71
C LEU A 155 18.93 6.07 5.30
N LEU A 156 19.89 5.90 6.20
CA LEU A 156 20.58 7.03 6.83
C LEU A 156 21.96 7.22 6.17
N PHE A 157 22.14 8.34 5.49
CA PHE A 157 23.37 8.64 4.78
C PHE A 157 24.41 9.34 5.70
N PRO A 158 25.72 9.20 5.41
CA PRO A 158 26.78 9.60 6.32
C PRO A 158 26.78 11.10 6.67
N HIS A 159 26.56 12.00 5.70
CA HIS A 159 26.58 13.44 5.98
C HIS A 159 25.33 13.88 6.76
N ALA A 160 24.16 13.32 6.45
CA ALA A 160 22.95 13.58 7.23
C ALA A 160 23.11 13.12 8.69
N LEU A 161 23.70 11.93 8.92
CA LEU A 161 23.99 11.44 10.26
C LEU A 161 24.98 12.36 10.98
N ARG A 162 26.10 12.71 10.34
CA ARG A 162 27.10 13.62 10.93
C ARG A 162 26.49 14.93 11.43
N ASN A 163 25.60 15.51 10.66
CA ASN A 163 25.04 16.82 10.95
C ASN A 163 23.79 16.79 11.84
N ARG A 164 22.99 15.71 11.77
CA ARG A 164 21.64 15.69 12.34
C ARG A 164 21.26 14.40 13.07
N ALA A 165 22.21 13.54 13.43
CA ALA A 165 21.93 12.22 14.02
C ALA A 165 20.92 12.26 15.16
N ALA A 166 21.13 13.14 16.16
CA ALA A 166 20.24 13.25 17.31
C ALA A 166 18.82 13.73 16.94
N ALA A 167 18.72 14.70 16.01
CA ALA A 167 17.42 15.19 15.55
C ALA A 167 16.65 14.12 14.76
N ILE A 168 17.33 13.39 13.87
CA ILE A 168 16.76 12.27 13.11
C ILE A 168 16.33 11.15 14.07
N GLY A 169 17.17 10.80 15.08
CA GLY A 169 16.86 9.76 16.06
C GLY A 169 15.62 10.06 16.89
N LYS A 170 15.49 11.31 17.37
CA LYS A 170 14.29 11.74 18.11
C LYS A 170 13.04 11.71 17.23
N ALA A 171 13.11 12.19 15.99
CA ALA A 171 12.00 12.16 15.05
C ALA A 171 11.62 10.73 14.65
N PHE A 172 12.62 9.85 14.47
CA PHE A 172 12.41 8.43 14.21
C PHE A 172 11.64 7.74 15.33
N ALA A 173 12.01 7.94 16.60
CA ALA A 173 11.30 7.38 17.74
C ALA A 173 9.82 7.81 17.76
N GLY A 174 9.54 9.08 17.49
CA GLY A 174 8.17 9.59 17.38
C GLY A 174 7.38 8.92 16.25
N SER A 175 7.99 8.75 15.08
CA SER A 175 7.36 8.07 13.95
C SER A 175 7.12 6.58 14.25
N LEU A 176 8.10 5.89 14.83
CA LEU A 176 8.04 4.48 15.18
C LEU A 176 6.93 4.17 16.16
N ALA A 177 6.74 5.04 17.17
CA ALA A 177 5.76 4.83 18.24
C ALA A 177 4.35 5.37 17.90
N LEU A 178 4.19 6.13 16.82
CA LEU A 178 2.90 6.70 16.42
C LEU A 178 1.84 5.61 16.26
N GLY A 179 0.69 5.77 16.93
CA GLY A 179 -0.40 4.77 16.88
C GLY A 179 0.02 3.36 17.33
N ALA A 180 0.92 3.25 18.29
CA ALA A 180 1.55 2.00 18.73
C ALA A 180 2.30 1.27 17.59
N GLY A 181 2.81 2.01 16.59
CA GLY A 181 3.49 1.48 15.41
C GLY A 181 2.59 0.70 14.45
N GLN A 182 1.27 0.80 14.58
CA GLN A 182 0.31 0.01 13.79
C GLN A 182 -0.04 0.68 12.46
N PHE A 183 0.98 1.10 11.72
CA PHE A 183 0.87 1.66 10.37
C PHE A 183 1.49 0.69 9.36
N CYS A 184 0.84 0.50 8.21
CA CYS A 184 1.39 -0.28 7.11
C CYS A 184 2.74 0.28 6.58
N THR A 185 2.98 1.57 6.82
CA THR A 185 4.21 2.29 6.46
C THR A 185 5.10 2.62 7.68
N ASN A 186 4.93 1.90 8.79
CA ASN A 186 5.80 2.07 9.96
C ASN A 186 7.26 1.76 9.62
N PRO A 187 8.26 2.57 10.08
CA PRO A 187 9.68 2.35 9.76
C PRO A 187 10.27 1.18 10.55
N GLY A 188 10.02 -0.05 10.09
CA GLY A 188 10.47 -1.29 10.72
C GLY A 188 11.93 -1.66 10.45
N LEU A 189 12.60 -0.98 9.51
CA LEU A 189 13.98 -1.23 9.15
C LEU A 189 14.77 0.08 9.01
N VAL A 190 16.00 0.10 9.54
CA VAL A 190 16.98 1.16 9.29
C VAL A 190 18.23 0.55 8.69
N LEU A 191 18.74 1.13 7.60
CA LEU A 191 20.02 0.79 6.99
C LEU A 191 20.96 1.98 7.09
N ALA A 192 22.17 1.77 7.62
CA ALA A 192 23.18 2.82 7.74
C ALA A 192 24.59 2.24 7.70
N VAL A 193 25.55 3.06 7.28
CA VAL A 193 26.97 2.73 7.43
C VAL A 193 27.35 2.79 8.90
N ASP A 194 28.05 1.75 9.38
CA ASP A 194 28.50 1.65 10.76
C ASP A 194 29.51 2.75 11.08
N SER A 195 29.20 3.60 12.06
CA SER A 195 30.00 4.78 12.39
C SER A 195 29.62 5.35 13.76
N PRO A 196 30.46 6.20 14.37
CA PRO A 196 30.11 6.93 15.59
C PRO A 196 28.85 7.83 15.41
N ASP A 197 28.61 8.34 14.21
CA ASP A 197 27.41 9.15 13.90
C ASP A 197 26.14 8.30 13.95
N LEU A 198 26.22 7.03 13.53
CA LEU A 198 25.12 6.06 13.71
C LEU A 198 24.87 5.75 15.20
N ASP A 199 25.92 5.63 15.99
CA ASP A 199 25.79 5.44 17.43
C ASP A 199 25.08 6.63 18.09
N ALA A 200 25.39 7.86 17.69
CA ALA A 200 24.68 9.06 18.16
C ALA A 200 23.19 9.05 17.80
N PHE A 201 22.82 8.58 16.60
CA PHE A 201 21.42 8.36 16.21
C PHE A 201 20.74 7.32 17.11
N ILE A 202 21.42 6.19 17.38
CA ILE A 202 20.91 5.12 18.22
C ILE A 202 20.69 5.62 19.65
N GLU A 203 21.65 6.33 20.23
CA GLU A 203 21.55 6.89 21.58
C GLU A 203 20.37 7.85 21.71
N ALA A 204 20.21 8.78 20.74
CA ALA A 204 19.09 9.72 20.73
C ALA A 204 17.73 9.01 20.56
N THR A 205 17.68 7.97 19.72
CA THR A 205 16.48 7.15 19.53
C THR A 205 16.15 6.37 20.81
N ALA A 206 17.14 5.73 21.43
CA ALA A 206 16.97 4.96 22.66
C ALA A 206 16.48 5.84 23.82
N ALA A 207 17.05 7.03 23.98
CA ALA A 207 16.61 8.00 24.98
C ALA A 207 15.15 8.42 24.77
N ALA A 208 14.77 8.75 23.52
CA ALA A 208 13.40 9.14 23.20
C ALA A 208 12.40 7.97 23.38
N LEU A 209 12.80 6.74 23.09
CA LEU A 209 11.94 5.56 23.31
C LEU A 209 11.78 5.23 24.78
N ALA A 210 12.81 5.43 25.63
CA ALA A 210 12.70 5.19 27.07
C ALA A 210 11.60 6.04 27.73
N ASP A 211 11.40 7.27 27.22
CA ASP A 211 10.33 8.17 27.67
C ASP A 211 8.97 7.88 26.99
N THR A 212 8.92 6.98 26.01
CA THR A 212 7.70 6.66 25.28
C THR A 212 6.88 5.60 26.04
N PRO A 213 5.65 5.91 26.50
CA PRO A 213 4.84 4.94 27.21
C PRO A 213 4.40 3.79 26.31
N ALA A 214 4.20 2.60 26.89
CA ALA A 214 3.54 1.51 26.17
C ALA A 214 2.12 1.93 25.76
N ALA A 215 1.74 1.62 24.53
CA ALA A 215 0.48 2.06 23.95
C ALA A 215 -0.46 0.87 23.68
N THR A 216 -1.77 1.10 23.87
CA THR A 216 -2.79 0.08 23.63
C THR A 216 -2.85 -0.28 22.15
N MET A 217 -2.74 -1.57 21.85
CA MET A 217 -2.85 -2.10 20.50
C MET A 217 -4.32 -2.43 20.16
N LEU A 218 -4.62 -2.48 18.87
CA LEU A 218 -5.98 -2.58 18.33
C LEU A 218 -6.78 -3.77 18.83
N THR A 219 -6.15 -4.93 18.93
CA THR A 219 -6.81 -6.17 19.40
C THR A 219 -5.86 -7.02 20.21
N PRO A 220 -6.39 -7.91 21.11
CA PRO A 220 -5.56 -8.88 21.82
C PRO A 220 -4.74 -9.77 20.88
N GLY A 221 -5.30 -10.12 19.71
CA GLY A 221 -4.61 -10.94 18.71
C GLY A 221 -3.39 -10.23 18.10
N ILE A 222 -3.54 -8.95 17.75
CA ILE A 222 -2.44 -8.13 17.22
C ILE A 222 -1.36 -7.94 18.30
N HIS A 223 -1.75 -7.63 19.53
CA HIS A 223 -0.82 -7.52 20.66
C HIS A 223 -0.02 -8.81 20.88
N LYS A 224 -0.69 -9.98 20.91
CA LYS A 224 -0.03 -11.27 21.05
C LYS A 224 0.97 -11.54 19.92
N ALA A 225 0.59 -11.23 18.68
CA ALA A 225 1.47 -11.38 17.52
C ALA A 225 2.69 -10.46 17.61
N TYR A 226 2.48 -9.19 17.99
CA TYR A 226 3.55 -8.23 18.21
C TYR A 226 4.54 -8.70 19.30
N GLN A 227 4.03 -9.08 20.46
CA GLN A 227 4.86 -9.55 21.57
C GLN A 227 5.69 -10.78 21.17
N SER A 228 5.05 -11.76 20.53
CA SER A 228 5.75 -12.96 20.04
C SER A 228 6.86 -12.63 19.03
N ALA A 229 6.63 -11.68 18.13
CA ALA A 229 7.62 -11.28 17.14
C ALA A 229 8.79 -10.50 17.79
N VAL A 230 8.50 -9.63 18.76
CA VAL A 230 9.51 -8.91 19.53
C VAL A 230 10.36 -9.88 20.36
N ASP A 231 9.74 -10.87 21.01
CA ASP A 231 10.46 -11.88 21.81
C ASP A 231 11.34 -12.76 20.91
N LYS A 232 10.85 -13.15 19.72
CA LYS A 232 11.64 -13.87 18.71
C LYS A 232 12.85 -13.06 18.26
N ALA A 233 12.68 -11.77 17.97
CA ALA A 233 13.78 -10.89 17.58
C ALA A 233 14.80 -10.70 18.72
N ALA A 234 14.34 -10.47 19.95
CA ALA A 234 15.19 -10.31 21.13
C ALA A 234 15.98 -11.58 21.48
N GLY A 235 15.42 -12.76 21.22
CA GLY A 235 16.08 -14.05 21.45
C GLY A 235 16.97 -14.52 20.30
N HIS A 236 17.03 -13.82 19.20
CA HIS A 236 17.83 -14.23 18.04
C HIS A 236 19.32 -13.94 18.25
N ALA A 237 20.19 -14.96 18.03
CA ALA A 237 21.62 -14.90 18.34
C ALA A 237 22.37 -13.77 17.60
N ALA A 238 21.92 -13.40 16.40
CA ALA A 238 22.52 -12.35 15.59
C ALA A 238 21.91 -10.95 15.82
N VAL A 239 21.01 -10.79 16.80
CA VAL A 239 20.29 -9.54 17.08
C VAL A 239 20.65 -9.05 18.48
N LYS A 240 20.93 -7.76 18.59
CA LYS A 240 21.14 -7.06 19.87
C LYS A 240 19.94 -6.16 20.14
N THR A 241 19.33 -6.30 21.30
CA THR A 241 18.34 -5.32 21.81
C THR A 241 19.09 -4.05 22.23
N LEU A 242 18.71 -2.91 21.65
CA LEU A 242 19.30 -1.60 21.93
C LEU A 242 18.48 -0.80 22.93
N ALA A 243 17.16 -0.81 22.79
CA ALA A 243 16.27 -0.06 23.68
C ALA A 243 14.88 -0.70 23.75
N ARG A 244 14.20 -0.42 24.87
CA ARG A 244 12.78 -0.70 25.07
C ARG A 244 12.10 0.58 25.54
N GLY A 245 10.84 0.77 25.13
CA GLY A 245 9.98 1.84 25.64
C GLY A 245 9.53 1.64 27.09
N GLY A 246 8.66 2.50 27.57
CA GLY A 246 8.08 2.39 28.91
C GLY A 246 7.31 1.08 29.11
N GLU A 247 7.30 0.57 30.34
CA GLU A 247 6.63 -0.69 30.68
C GLU A 247 5.12 -0.63 30.47
N ALA A 248 4.53 -1.77 30.08
CA ALA A 248 3.10 -1.92 29.96
C ALA A 248 2.44 -1.87 31.36
N LYS A 249 1.43 -1.02 31.52
CA LYS A 249 0.67 -0.85 32.76
C LYS A 249 -0.73 -1.44 32.68
N GLY A 250 -1.13 -1.96 31.55
CA GLY A 250 -2.45 -2.52 31.29
C GLY A 250 -2.43 -3.62 30.23
N PRO A 251 -3.56 -4.31 30.07
CA PRO A 251 -3.67 -5.37 29.08
C PRO A 251 -3.51 -4.82 27.65
N THR A 252 -2.96 -5.62 26.76
CA THR A 252 -2.81 -5.30 25.33
C THR A 252 -1.97 -4.06 25.01
N GLN A 253 -1.14 -3.58 25.94
CA GLN A 253 -0.20 -2.50 25.69
C GLN A 253 1.11 -3.04 25.10
N GLY A 254 1.47 -2.58 23.90
CA GLY A 254 2.74 -2.88 23.23
C GLY A 254 3.83 -1.91 23.68
N GLN A 255 4.96 -2.45 24.14
CA GLN A 255 6.16 -1.71 24.52
C GLN A 255 7.06 -1.55 23.28
N ALA A 256 7.48 -0.33 22.95
CA ALA A 256 8.40 -0.11 21.83
C ALA A 256 9.70 -0.91 21.97
N ALA A 257 10.30 -1.29 20.83
CA ALA A 257 11.55 -2.07 20.79
C ALA A 257 12.46 -1.60 19.66
N LEU A 258 13.74 -1.47 19.96
CA LEU A 258 14.78 -1.16 18.99
C LEU A 258 15.86 -2.25 19.04
N PHE A 259 16.16 -2.78 17.86
CA PHE A 259 17.14 -3.85 17.70
C PHE A 259 18.26 -3.45 16.74
N SER A 260 19.38 -4.16 16.78
CA SER A 260 20.40 -4.05 15.74
C SER A 260 20.96 -5.41 15.33
N THR A 261 21.44 -5.46 14.10
CA THR A 261 22.15 -6.61 13.52
C THR A 261 23.19 -6.12 12.52
N THR A 262 23.99 -7.03 11.96
CA THR A 262 24.94 -6.73 10.88
C THR A 262 24.29 -6.95 9.51
N ALA A 263 24.86 -6.31 8.46
CA ALA A 263 24.40 -6.51 7.08
C ALA A 263 24.53 -7.98 6.63
N GLU A 264 25.52 -8.71 7.11
CA GLU A 264 25.71 -10.13 6.80
C GLU A 264 24.64 -11.01 7.48
N ALA A 265 24.35 -10.78 8.75
CA ALA A 265 23.31 -11.50 9.46
C ALA A 265 21.93 -11.22 8.83
N PHE A 266 21.63 -9.97 8.50
CA PHE A 266 20.39 -9.62 7.81
C PHE A 266 20.23 -10.35 6.46
N ARG A 267 21.33 -10.56 5.73
CA ARG A 267 21.34 -11.30 4.47
C ARG A 267 21.11 -12.79 4.66
N THR A 268 21.73 -13.39 5.68
CA THR A 268 21.76 -14.85 5.88
C THR A 268 20.57 -15.38 6.69
N HIS A 269 19.79 -14.51 7.36
CA HIS A 269 18.63 -14.84 8.17
C HIS A 269 17.38 -14.18 7.63
N PRO A 270 16.64 -14.82 6.69
CA PRO A 270 15.43 -14.24 6.08
C PRO A 270 14.36 -13.83 7.08
N GLU A 271 14.29 -14.49 8.24
CA GLU A 271 13.36 -14.16 9.33
C GLU A 271 13.58 -12.75 9.93
N LEU A 272 14.76 -12.14 9.73
CA LEU A 272 15.02 -10.75 10.13
C LEU A 272 14.42 -9.73 9.17
N GLN A 273 13.90 -10.18 8.02
CA GLN A 273 13.20 -9.35 7.05
C GLN A 273 11.67 -9.43 7.21
N GLU A 274 11.17 -10.20 8.19
CA GLU A 274 9.74 -10.28 8.49
C GLU A 274 9.26 -9.00 9.21
N GLU A 275 8.07 -8.52 8.86
CA GLU A 275 7.44 -7.39 9.50
C GLU A 275 7.08 -7.71 10.96
N ILE A 276 7.43 -6.81 11.88
CA ILE A 276 6.91 -6.79 13.25
C ILE A 276 5.87 -5.67 13.32
N PHE A 277 4.58 -6.03 13.19
CA PHE A 277 3.49 -5.05 13.14
C PHE A 277 3.25 -4.41 14.51
N GLY A 278 3.87 -3.24 14.72
CA GLY A 278 3.90 -2.50 15.98
C GLY A 278 5.12 -1.59 16.07
N ALA A 279 5.36 -1.00 17.24
CA ALA A 279 6.44 -0.05 17.49
C ALA A 279 7.81 -0.75 17.63
N ALA A 280 8.24 -1.52 16.63
CA ALA A 280 9.53 -2.20 16.63
C ALA A 280 10.32 -1.92 15.34
N SER A 281 11.63 -1.78 15.45
CA SER A 281 12.51 -1.57 14.31
C SER A 281 13.86 -2.24 14.48
N LEU A 282 14.45 -2.69 13.35
CA LEU A 282 15.76 -3.32 13.27
C LEU A 282 16.73 -2.38 12.54
N ILE A 283 17.86 -2.06 13.18
CA ILE A 283 18.96 -1.31 12.57
C ILE A 283 19.98 -2.30 12.01
N VAL A 284 20.23 -2.21 10.72
CA VAL A 284 21.25 -2.99 10.01
C VAL A 284 22.49 -2.14 9.83
N ARG A 285 23.59 -2.53 10.51
CA ARG A 285 24.90 -1.89 10.41
C ARG A 285 25.63 -2.41 9.18
N CYS A 286 25.88 -1.54 8.22
CA CYS A 286 26.58 -1.85 6.98
C CYS A 286 28.04 -1.38 7.05
N PRO A 287 29.04 -2.14 6.57
CA PRO A 287 30.42 -1.68 6.57
C PRO A 287 30.65 -0.47 5.65
N ASP A 288 29.87 -0.34 4.59
CA ASP A 288 29.98 0.72 3.60
C ASP A 288 28.67 0.94 2.81
N LEU A 289 28.63 2.00 1.99
CA LEU A 289 27.48 2.32 1.14
C LEU A 289 27.22 1.26 0.05
N ALA A 290 28.25 0.58 -0.44
CA ALA A 290 28.09 -0.46 -1.45
C ALA A 290 27.31 -1.66 -0.88
N THR A 291 27.68 -2.09 0.34
CA THR A 291 26.95 -3.14 1.08
C THR A 291 25.54 -2.69 1.41
N MET A 292 25.36 -1.45 1.86
CA MET A 292 24.02 -0.90 2.13
C MET A 292 23.14 -0.93 0.88
N ARG A 293 23.64 -0.54 -0.28
CA ARG A 293 22.93 -0.62 -1.56
C ARG A 293 22.62 -2.06 -1.94
N ALA A 294 23.57 -2.99 -1.79
CA ALA A 294 23.32 -4.41 -2.05
C ALA A 294 22.18 -4.97 -1.19
N ARG A 295 22.06 -4.57 0.10
CA ARG A 295 20.93 -4.96 0.94
C ARG A 295 19.60 -4.43 0.38
N VAL A 296 19.57 -3.17 -0.12
CA VAL A 296 18.38 -2.62 -0.77
C VAL A 296 18.01 -3.42 -2.03
N GLU A 297 18.99 -3.81 -2.85
CA GLU A 297 18.75 -4.58 -4.07
C GLU A 297 18.21 -6.01 -3.80
N GLU A 298 18.57 -6.60 -2.67
CA GLU A 298 18.16 -7.94 -2.28
C GLU A 298 16.82 -7.99 -1.53
N MET A 299 16.35 -6.87 -0.98
CA MET A 299 15.07 -6.84 -0.24
C MET A 299 13.89 -7.25 -1.13
N GLU A 300 12.88 -7.83 -0.51
CA GLU A 300 11.55 -7.97 -1.09
C GLU A 300 10.90 -6.60 -1.38
N GLY A 301 9.77 -6.58 -2.09
CA GLY A 301 9.02 -5.36 -2.37
C GLY A 301 8.49 -4.68 -1.10
N GLN A 302 8.54 -3.34 -1.07
CA GLN A 302 8.18 -2.49 0.06
C GLN A 302 7.14 -1.44 -0.35
N LEU A 303 6.35 -0.94 0.58
CA LEU A 303 5.43 0.19 0.33
C LEU A 303 6.21 1.50 0.22
N THR A 304 7.14 1.74 1.14
CA THR A 304 7.90 3.00 1.18
C THR A 304 9.37 2.76 1.44
N ALA A 305 10.22 3.70 0.98
CA ALA A 305 11.58 3.87 1.46
C ALA A 305 11.84 5.35 1.74
N ALA A 306 12.46 5.64 2.88
CA ALA A 306 12.86 6.98 3.30
C ALA A 306 14.39 7.12 3.23
N LEU A 307 14.88 8.22 2.66
CA LEU A 307 16.28 8.56 2.67
C LEU A 307 16.49 9.81 3.53
N HIS A 308 17.36 9.73 4.53
CA HIS A 308 17.84 10.90 5.24
C HIS A 308 19.21 11.30 4.66
N ILE A 309 19.22 12.42 3.96
CA ILE A 309 20.36 12.92 3.20
C ILE A 309 20.56 14.41 3.45
N ASP A 310 21.81 14.88 3.35
CA ASP A 310 22.18 16.26 3.18
C ASP A 310 22.71 16.49 1.75
N GLU A 311 22.99 17.71 1.35
CA GLU A 311 23.44 18.04 0.00
C GLU A 311 24.68 17.24 -0.43
N ALA A 312 25.62 17.04 0.49
CA ALA A 312 26.83 16.27 0.24
C ALA A 312 26.60 14.77 0.00
N ASP A 313 25.42 14.25 0.39
CA ASP A 313 25.04 12.86 0.14
C ASP A 313 24.35 12.64 -1.22
N HIS A 314 24.00 13.72 -1.97
CA HIS A 314 23.19 13.60 -3.18
C HIS A 314 23.81 12.69 -4.26
N ALA A 315 25.14 12.73 -4.43
CA ALA A 315 25.81 11.88 -5.41
C ALA A 315 25.68 10.40 -5.08
N ASP A 316 25.88 10.04 -3.82
CA ASP A 316 25.74 8.66 -3.33
C ASP A 316 24.27 8.22 -3.34
N ALA A 317 23.36 9.03 -2.82
CA ALA A 317 21.93 8.74 -2.80
C ALA A 317 21.36 8.48 -4.20
N ARG A 318 21.82 9.20 -5.21
CA ARG A 318 21.43 8.98 -6.61
C ARG A 318 21.73 7.56 -7.08
N THR A 319 22.80 6.93 -6.59
CA THR A 319 23.15 5.55 -6.96
C THR A 319 22.18 4.50 -6.42
N PHE A 320 21.38 4.85 -5.40
CA PHE A 320 20.34 3.98 -4.81
C PHE A 320 19.01 4.05 -5.55
N LEU A 321 18.69 5.15 -6.23
CA LEU A 321 17.37 5.36 -6.85
C LEU A 321 16.94 4.20 -7.75
N PRO A 322 17.80 3.65 -8.67
CA PRO A 322 17.36 2.55 -9.52
C PRO A 322 16.99 1.27 -8.75
N ALA A 323 17.65 1.00 -7.61
CA ALA A 323 17.29 -0.12 -6.74
C ALA A 323 15.97 0.15 -6.00
N LEU A 324 15.82 1.35 -5.46
CA LEU A 324 14.60 1.77 -4.76
C LEU A 324 13.38 1.77 -5.66
N GLU A 325 13.48 2.25 -6.90
CA GLU A 325 12.39 2.22 -7.89
C GLU A 325 11.92 0.79 -8.20
N ARG A 326 12.82 -0.21 -8.14
CA ARG A 326 12.45 -1.61 -8.31
C ARG A 326 11.87 -2.25 -7.06
N ARG A 327 12.07 -1.68 -5.87
CA ARG A 327 11.75 -2.29 -4.58
C ARG A 327 10.64 -1.58 -3.81
N THR A 328 10.30 -0.33 -4.17
CA THR A 328 9.33 0.44 -3.38
C THR A 328 8.30 1.13 -4.26
N GLY A 329 7.11 1.35 -3.69
CA GLY A 329 6.07 2.15 -4.35
C GLY A 329 6.24 3.65 -4.15
N ARG A 330 6.84 4.07 -3.02
CA ARG A 330 7.05 5.48 -2.68
C ARG A 330 8.43 5.71 -2.11
N ILE A 331 9.15 6.67 -2.69
CA ILE A 331 10.45 7.14 -2.20
C ILE A 331 10.27 8.53 -1.61
N LEU A 332 10.75 8.76 -0.40
CA LEU A 332 10.67 10.05 0.27
C LEU A 332 12.02 10.46 0.88
N VAL A 333 12.21 11.76 1.08
CA VAL A 333 13.47 12.31 1.56
C VAL A 333 13.24 13.15 2.81
N ASN A 334 14.11 12.97 3.82
CA ASN A 334 14.14 13.73 5.06
C ASN A 334 12.82 13.76 5.84
N GLY A 335 12.09 12.63 5.79
CA GLY A 335 10.86 12.36 6.52
C GLY A 335 10.69 10.86 6.75
N PHE A 336 9.56 10.48 7.35
CA PHE A 336 9.20 9.08 7.58
C PHE A 336 7.88 8.74 6.89
N GLY A 337 7.73 7.48 6.49
CA GLY A 337 6.64 7.00 5.64
C GLY A 337 5.26 6.93 6.30
N THR A 338 5.12 7.19 7.60
CA THR A 338 3.90 6.98 8.39
C THR A 338 2.67 7.79 7.96
N GLY A 339 2.83 8.86 7.20
CA GLY A 339 1.73 9.62 6.60
C GLY A 339 1.55 9.30 5.12
N VAL A 340 0.30 9.32 4.63
CA VAL A 340 -0.04 9.18 3.21
C VAL A 340 -0.94 10.34 2.80
N GLU A 341 -0.44 11.20 1.91
CA GLU A 341 -1.23 12.27 1.30
C GLU A 341 -2.09 11.69 0.17
N VAL A 342 -3.35 12.13 0.06
CA VAL A 342 -4.23 11.72 -1.03
C VAL A 342 -4.10 12.73 -2.17
N GLY A 343 -3.51 12.31 -3.28
CA GLY A 343 -3.24 13.19 -4.41
C GLY A 343 -3.15 12.46 -5.75
N HIS A 344 -3.04 13.22 -6.85
CA HIS A 344 -2.97 12.64 -8.19
C HIS A 344 -1.66 11.89 -8.45
N ALA A 345 -0.56 12.30 -7.82
CA ALA A 345 0.76 11.70 -7.98
C ALA A 345 1.12 10.71 -6.86
N MET A 346 0.20 10.44 -5.92
CA MET A 346 0.47 9.52 -4.83
C MET A 346 0.39 8.07 -5.30
N VAL A 347 1.38 7.28 -4.89
CA VAL A 347 1.36 5.82 -4.96
C VAL A 347 1.45 5.27 -3.54
N HIS A 348 0.41 4.53 -3.13
CA HIS A 348 0.43 3.67 -1.96
C HIS A 348 0.27 2.23 -2.47
N GLY A 349 1.38 1.59 -2.62
CA GLY A 349 1.53 0.31 -3.29
C GLY A 349 3.00 -0.10 -3.29
N GLY A 350 3.39 -1.00 -4.15
CA GLY A 350 4.77 -1.45 -4.28
C GLY A 350 4.85 -2.86 -4.86
N PRO A 351 6.06 -3.35 -5.17
CA PRO A 351 6.23 -4.71 -5.69
C PRO A 351 5.85 -5.77 -4.66
N TYR A 352 5.56 -6.98 -5.16
CA TYR A 352 5.31 -8.13 -4.27
C TYR A 352 6.52 -8.36 -3.32
N PRO A 353 6.31 -8.63 -2.03
CA PRO A 353 5.05 -8.99 -1.38
C PRO A 353 4.33 -7.83 -0.67
N SER A 354 4.78 -6.59 -0.80
CA SER A 354 4.06 -5.47 -0.17
C SER A 354 2.67 -5.29 -0.76
N THR A 355 2.51 -5.55 -2.06
CA THR A 355 1.20 -5.70 -2.69
C THR A 355 1.13 -6.91 -3.61
N ALA A 356 -0.09 -7.33 -3.95
CA ALA A 356 -0.35 -8.40 -4.92
C ALA A 356 -0.13 -7.94 -6.38
N ASP A 357 -0.27 -6.64 -6.66
CA ASP A 357 -0.10 -6.05 -7.99
C ASP A 357 0.75 -4.77 -7.90
N GLY A 358 2.03 -4.88 -8.20
CA GLY A 358 2.99 -3.77 -8.18
C GLY A 358 2.78 -2.71 -9.28
N ARG A 359 1.76 -2.84 -10.14
CA ARG A 359 1.44 -1.88 -11.21
C ARG A 359 0.34 -0.91 -10.82
N SER A 360 -0.23 -1.05 -9.63
CA SER A 360 -1.37 -0.27 -9.17
C SER A 360 -1.11 0.41 -7.84
N THR A 361 -2.02 1.27 -7.44
CA THR A 361 -2.00 1.98 -6.16
C THR A 361 -3.34 1.83 -5.44
N SER A 362 -3.34 1.82 -4.10
CA SER A 362 -4.57 1.84 -3.29
C SER A 362 -5.02 3.25 -2.91
N VAL A 363 -4.17 4.27 -3.10
CA VAL A 363 -4.44 5.67 -2.77
C VAL A 363 -4.13 6.56 -3.97
N GLY A 364 -4.85 7.66 -4.07
CA GLY A 364 -4.72 8.62 -5.15
C GLY A 364 -5.68 8.34 -6.31
N SER A 365 -5.71 9.23 -7.29
CA SER A 365 -6.68 9.16 -8.39
C SER A 365 -6.50 7.92 -9.28
N LEU A 366 -5.27 7.40 -9.42
CA LEU A 366 -5.00 6.19 -10.20
C LEU A 366 -5.51 4.89 -9.56
N ALA A 367 -5.99 4.94 -8.30
CA ALA A 367 -6.57 3.77 -7.64
C ALA A 367 -7.80 3.20 -8.36
N ILE A 368 -8.48 4.02 -9.14
CA ILE A 368 -9.64 3.63 -9.97
C ILE A 368 -9.28 2.59 -11.03
N ASP A 369 -8.07 2.64 -11.58
CA ASP A 369 -7.61 1.79 -12.70
C ASP A 369 -7.65 0.30 -12.35
N ARG A 370 -7.53 -0.05 -11.05
CA ARG A 370 -7.64 -1.42 -10.56
C ARG A 370 -9.00 -2.07 -10.87
N PHE A 371 -10.04 -1.30 -11.02
CA PHE A 371 -11.42 -1.76 -11.18
C PHE A 371 -11.98 -1.53 -12.60
N LEU A 372 -11.10 -1.17 -13.52
CA LEU A 372 -11.43 -0.93 -14.92
C LEU A 372 -10.70 -1.92 -15.84
N ARG A 373 -11.29 -2.20 -17.00
CA ARG A 373 -10.63 -2.95 -18.09
C ARG A 373 -10.88 -2.29 -19.43
N PRO A 374 -9.94 -2.36 -20.37
CA PRO A 374 -10.13 -1.83 -21.71
C PRO A 374 -11.07 -2.71 -22.55
N VAL A 375 -11.87 -2.07 -23.40
CA VAL A 375 -12.66 -2.72 -24.47
C VAL A 375 -12.44 -1.95 -25.76
N SER A 376 -12.08 -2.67 -26.82
CA SER A 376 -11.96 -2.11 -28.15
C SER A 376 -13.22 -2.39 -28.98
N TYR A 377 -13.60 -1.40 -29.79
CA TYR A 377 -14.72 -1.41 -30.72
C TYR A 377 -14.15 -1.23 -32.13
N GLN A 378 -14.32 -2.22 -32.99
CA GLN A 378 -13.80 -2.19 -34.37
C GLN A 378 -14.97 -2.10 -35.36
N ASP A 379 -14.95 -1.10 -36.25
CA ASP A 379 -15.94 -0.87 -37.28
C ASP A 379 -17.40 -0.88 -36.81
N VAL A 380 -17.62 -0.45 -35.52
CA VAL A 380 -18.95 -0.40 -34.93
C VAL A 380 -19.68 0.84 -35.45
N PRO A 381 -20.89 0.67 -36.02
CA PRO A 381 -21.69 1.81 -36.49
C PRO A 381 -21.97 2.84 -35.40
N GLU A 382 -21.94 4.14 -35.76
CA GLU A 382 -22.11 5.25 -34.78
C GLU A 382 -23.32 5.09 -33.88
N GLY A 383 -24.46 4.60 -34.40
CA GLY A 383 -25.69 4.39 -33.67
C GLY A 383 -25.61 3.29 -32.59
N LEU A 384 -24.59 2.43 -32.63
CA LEU A 384 -24.35 1.38 -31.65
C LEU A 384 -23.25 1.74 -30.66
N LEU A 385 -22.52 2.83 -30.91
CA LEU A 385 -21.43 3.27 -30.04
C LEU A 385 -21.98 3.84 -28.74
N PRO A 386 -21.34 3.51 -27.58
CA PRO A 386 -21.56 4.26 -26.35
C PRO A 386 -21.21 5.75 -26.53
N ASP A 387 -21.91 6.62 -25.81
CA ASP A 387 -21.72 8.08 -25.91
C ASP A 387 -20.28 8.55 -25.77
N ALA A 388 -19.49 7.92 -24.92
CA ALA A 388 -18.08 8.21 -24.74
C ALA A 388 -17.25 8.04 -26.04
N LEU A 389 -17.69 7.18 -26.96
CA LEU A 389 -16.99 6.85 -28.21
C LEU A 389 -17.56 7.50 -29.44
N LYS A 390 -18.68 8.21 -29.35
CA LYS A 390 -19.30 8.92 -30.49
C LYS A 390 -18.42 10.07 -30.97
N ASN A 391 -18.44 10.35 -32.28
CA ASN A 391 -17.68 11.44 -32.87
C ASN A 391 -18.04 12.80 -32.28
N GLU A 392 -19.32 13.05 -32.03
CA GLU A 392 -19.88 14.29 -31.49
C GLU A 392 -19.41 14.61 -30.08
N ASN A 393 -18.86 13.60 -29.33
CA ASN A 393 -18.40 13.76 -27.94
C ASN A 393 -19.49 14.33 -27.01
N PRO A 394 -20.67 13.73 -26.93
CA PRO A 394 -21.78 14.32 -26.17
C PRO A 394 -21.51 14.44 -24.66
N LEU A 395 -20.49 13.74 -24.16
CA LEU A 395 -20.09 13.81 -22.74
C LEU A 395 -18.99 14.85 -22.49
N GLY A 396 -18.48 15.54 -23.53
CA GLY A 396 -17.40 16.54 -23.37
C GLY A 396 -16.14 15.93 -22.75
N LEU A 397 -15.66 14.79 -23.22
CA LEU A 397 -14.51 14.10 -22.65
C LEU A 397 -13.21 14.49 -23.34
N ASN A 398 -12.14 14.62 -22.58
CA ASN A 398 -10.79 14.60 -23.12
C ASN A 398 -10.52 13.23 -23.77
N ARG A 399 -10.06 13.21 -25.01
CA ARG A 399 -9.88 11.99 -25.82
C ARG A 399 -8.53 11.97 -26.51
N ARG A 400 -8.06 10.78 -26.85
CA ARG A 400 -6.92 10.65 -27.76
C ARG A 400 -7.42 10.30 -29.14
N LEU A 401 -7.16 11.19 -30.10
CA LEU A 401 -7.44 10.97 -31.52
C LEU A 401 -6.12 10.74 -32.26
N ASP A 402 -5.96 9.60 -32.94
CA ASP A 402 -4.68 9.19 -33.51
C ASP A 402 -3.49 9.35 -32.56
N GLY A 403 -3.70 8.94 -31.28
CA GLY A 403 -2.70 9.03 -30.23
C GLY A 403 -2.48 10.43 -29.63
N LYS A 404 -3.02 11.49 -30.24
CA LYS A 404 -2.89 12.89 -29.76
C LYS A 404 -4.01 13.22 -28.76
N LEU A 405 -3.66 13.85 -27.65
CA LEU A 405 -4.65 14.34 -26.69
C LEU A 405 -5.44 15.50 -27.32
N THR A 406 -6.76 15.35 -27.32
CA THR A 406 -7.71 16.39 -27.72
C THR A 406 -8.52 16.75 -26.48
N LEU A 407 -8.47 18.02 -26.08
CA LEU A 407 -9.27 18.55 -24.99
C LEU A 407 -10.72 18.76 -25.47
N ALA A 408 -11.66 18.63 -24.52
CA ALA A 408 -13.10 18.85 -24.79
C ALA A 408 -13.40 20.32 -25.06
#